data_0f489e5f7a4b681ada08a2d464ac29b9
#
_entry.id   0f489e5f7a4b681ada08a2d464ac29b9
#
_cell.length_a   1.000
_cell.length_b   1.000
_cell.length_c   1.000
_cell.angle_alpha   90.00
_cell.angle_beta   90.00
_cell.angle_gamma   90.00
#
_symmetry.space_group_name_H-M   'P 1'
#
loop_
_entity.id
_entity.type
_entity.pdbx_description
1 polymer ?
#
loop_
_entity_poly.entity_id
_entity_poly.type
_entity_poly.pdbx_seq_one_letter_code
_entity_poly.pdbx_strand_id
1 'polypeptide(L)'
;MIAMPFHPSNTYTIDELKANLYDILDDVEKKAQISLDGKVPYSLKDKVVDGKLYVEQGIIAGCAGGGFENICAAADILKGRSIGSDEFTLSVYPASMPVYMELIKNGSAAMLMETGAVLKTAFCGPCFGAGDTPSNNGFSIRHSTRNFPNREGSKLQNGQIASVALMDARSIAATAANKGYLTAATDLDVEFRNPKYFFDSKIYENRVFDSHGVADPSVEIHFGPNIKDWPAMSALPENLVLKVVSEIHDPVTTTDELIPSGETSSYRSNPLGLAEFTLSRRDPEYVGKSKAVDKLEKARTAGQKPSELDADLNGVFDAIHTISGQENVNEME
;
A
#
# COMPACT_ATOMS: atom_id res chain seq x y z
N MET A 1 0.81 7.20 -18.27
CA MET A 1 -0.12 7.69 -17.23
C MET A 1 0.66 7.95 -15.95
N ILE A 2 0.22 8.95 -15.18
CA ILE A 2 0.74 9.26 -13.85
C ILE A 2 -0.46 9.49 -12.91
N ALA A 3 -0.47 8.85 -11.74
CA ALA A 3 -1.44 9.14 -10.69
C ALA A 3 -0.75 10.01 -9.64
N MET A 4 -1.11 11.29 -9.63
CA MET A 4 -0.53 12.31 -8.76
C MET A 4 -0.87 12.06 -7.28
N PRO A 5 -0.07 12.59 -6.31
CA PRO A 5 -0.40 12.46 -4.89
C PRO A 5 -1.78 13.06 -4.58
N PHE A 6 -2.48 12.69 -3.62
CA PHE A 6 -2.44 11.72 -2.53
C PHE A 6 -3.58 10.71 -2.69
N HIS A 7 -4.10 10.57 -3.89
CA HIS A 7 -5.16 9.61 -4.20
C HIS A 7 -4.96 9.02 -5.60
N PRO A 8 -5.18 7.71 -5.83
CA PRO A 8 -4.97 7.10 -7.14
C PRO A 8 -5.91 7.61 -8.24
N SER A 9 -7.03 8.25 -7.90
CA SER A 9 -7.92 8.89 -8.88
C SER A 9 -7.39 10.20 -9.47
N ASN A 10 -6.33 10.78 -8.91
CA ASN A 10 -5.65 11.95 -9.47
C ASN A 10 -4.80 11.57 -10.69
N THR A 11 -5.42 10.95 -11.69
CA THR A 11 -4.71 10.32 -12.81
C THR A 11 -4.82 11.15 -14.09
N TYR A 12 -3.67 11.36 -14.73
CA TYR A 12 -3.51 12.09 -15.97
C TYR A 12 -2.62 11.32 -16.94
N THR A 13 -2.72 11.60 -18.23
CA THR A 13 -1.64 11.25 -19.14
C THR A 13 -0.44 12.14 -18.85
N ILE A 14 0.79 11.68 -19.15
CA ILE A 14 1.97 12.51 -18.93
C ILE A 14 1.95 13.73 -19.88
N ASP A 15 1.41 13.58 -21.10
CA ASP A 15 1.25 14.66 -22.05
C ASP A 15 0.24 15.70 -21.58
N GLU A 16 -0.89 15.27 -21.05
CA GLU A 16 -1.90 16.16 -20.44
C GLU A 16 -1.30 16.95 -19.27
N LEU A 17 -0.55 16.27 -18.39
CA LEU A 17 0.15 16.92 -17.29
C LEU A 17 1.15 17.96 -17.79
N LYS A 18 1.95 17.64 -18.82
CA LYS A 18 2.90 18.59 -19.42
C LYS A 18 2.21 19.79 -20.04
N ALA A 19 1.08 19.57 -20.75
CA ALA A 19 0.35 20.63 -21.44
C ALA A 19 -0.36 21.59 -20.47
N ASN A 20 -0.80 21.10 -19.30
CA ASN A 20 -1.59 21.85 -18.31
C ASN A 20 -0.89 21.86 -16.93
N LEU A 21 0.44 21.97 -16.93
CA LEU A 21 1.28 21.69 -15.77
C LEU A 21 0.82 22.44 -14.52
N TYR A 22 0.75 23.76 -14.58
CA TYR A 22 0.44 24.58 -13.40
C TYR A 22 -0.99 24.42 -12.91
N ASP A 23 -1.97 24.24 -13.80
CA ASP A 23 -3.37 24.06 -13.44
C ASP A 23 -3.58 22.72 -12.72
N ILE A 24 -2.92 21.66 -13.22
CA ILE A 24 -2.98 20.34 -12.59
C ILE A 24 -2.25 20.33 -11.23
N LEU A 25 -1.07 20.97 -11.14
CA LEU A 25 -0.35 21.06 -9.87
C LEU A 25 -1.14 21.87 -8.84
N ASP A 26 -1.81 22.95 -9.23
CA ASP A 26 -2.71 23.71 -8.36
C ASP A 26 -3.86 22.87 -7.83
N ASP A 27 -4.51 22.07 -8.68
CA ASP A 27 -5.60 21.16 -8.27
C ASP A 27 -5.10 20.10 -7.30
N VAL A 28 -3.96 19.47 -7.58
CA VAL A 28 -3.34 18.47 -6.70
C VAL A 28 -2.97 19.08 -5.35
N GLU A 29 -2.36 20.26 -5.32
CA GLU A 29 -2.00 20.96 -4.08
C GLU A 29 -3.24 21.33 -3.25
N LYS A 30 -4.34 21.77 -3.86
CA LYS A 30 -5.61 22.05 -3.16
C LYS A 30 -6.20 20.77 -2.55
N LYS A 31 -6.22 19.68 -3.29
CA LYS A 31 -6.67 18.37 -2.80
C LYS A 31 -5.77 17.85 -1.68
N ALA A 32 -4.45 18.06 -1.79
CA ALA A 32 -3.49 17.70 -0.76
C ALA A 32 -3.73 18.45 0.55
N GLN A 33 -4.02 19.74 0.52
CA GLN A 33 -4.31 20.53 1.71
C GLN A 33 -5.53 19.97 2.49
N ILE A 34 -6.55 19.49 1.76
CA ILE A 34 -7.71 18.81 2.38
C ILE A 34 -7.27 17.51 3.03
N SER A 35 -6.52 16.67 2.31
CA SER A 35 -6.05 15.37 2.81
C SER A 35 -5.07 15.48 3.99
N LEU A 36 -4.38 16.61 4.12
CA LEU A 36 -3.39 16.89 5.16
C LEU A 36 -3.95 17.76 6.30
N ASP A 37 -5.25 18.09 6.28
CA ASP A 37 -5.92 18.98 7.24
C ASP A 37 -5.22 20.35 7.39
N GLY A 38 -4.55 20.82 6.33
CA GLY A 38 -3.77 22.05 6.36
C GLY A 38 -2.60 22.07 7.35
N LYS A 39 -2.22 20.93 7.92
CA LYS A 39 -1.19 20.83 8.98
C LYS A 39 0.23 21.07 8.50
N VAL A 40 0.48 20.85 7.19
CA VAL A 40 1.81 20.92 6.61
C VAL A 40 1.74 21.69 5.29
N PRO A 41 2.63 22.66 5.05
CA PRO A 41 2.75 23.29 3.75
C PRO A 41 3.23 22.25 2.72
N TYR A 42 2.49 22.12 1.62
CA TYR A 42 2.81 21.19 0.54
C TYR A 42 2.82 21.94 -0.78
N SER A 43 3.91 21.82 -1.54
CA SER A 43 4.02 22.38 -2.88
C SER A 43 4.69 21.41 -3.83
N LEU A 44 4.08 21.23 -5.01
CA LEU A 44 4.66 20.58 -6.18
C LEU A 44 5.17 21.59 -7.20
N LYS A 45 4.68 22.83 -7.13
CA LYS A 45 5.14 23.91 -8.05
C LYS A 45 6.60 24.24 -7.82
N ASP A 46 7.12 24.03 -6.61
CA ASP A 46 8.54 24.17 -6.29
C ASP A 46 9.43 23.17 -7.05
N LYS A 47 8.83 22.11 -7.63
CA LYS A 47 9.50 21.10 -8.45
C LYS A 47 9.53 21.44 -9.93
N VAL A 48 8.98 22.58 -10.33
CA VAL A 48 9.02 23.01 -11.73
C VAL A 48 10.31 23.77 -12.00
N VAL A 49 11.17 23.18 -12.83
CA VAL A 49 12.45 23.75 -13.27
C VAL A 49 12.38 23.96 -14.77
N ASP A 50 12.59 25.19 -15.21
CA ASP A 50 12.52 25.58 -16.64
C ASP A 50 11.23 25.10 -17.35
N GLY A 51 10.09 25.22 -16.66
CA GLY A 51 8.78 24.80 -17.17
C GLY A 51 8.56 23.29 -17.24
N LYS A 52 9.43 22.48 -16.64
CA LYS A 52 9.34 21.02 -16.59
C LYS A 52 9.26 20.55 -15.15
N LEU A 53 8.42 19.53 -14.89
CA LEU A 53 8.33 18.91 -13.59
C LEU A 53 9.58 18.04 -13.34
N TYR A 54 10.29 18.35 -12.26
CA TYR A 54 11.43 17.59 -11.78
C TYR A 54 11.02 16.62 -10.67
N VAL A 55 11.63 15.46 -10.65
CA VAL A 55 11.41 14.37 -9.71
C VAL A 55 12.73 14.02 -9.06
N GLU A 56 12.76 13.85 -7.75
CA GLU A 56 13.98 13.51 -7.03
C GLU A 56 14.21 12.00 -6.89
N GLN A 57 13.14 11.21 -6.97
CA GLN A 57 13.26 9.76 -6.74
C GLN A 57 12.36 8.95 -7.68
N GLY A 58 12.93 7.93 -8.30
CA GLY A 58 12.23 6.86 -9.00
C GLY A 58 12.35 5.54 -8.27
N ILE A 59 11.24 4.78 -8.17
CA ILE A 59 11.21 3.45 -7.57
C ILE A 59 10.41 2.49 -8.43
N ILE A 60 11.01 1.35 -8.76
CA ILE A 60 10.34 0.21 -9.40
C ILE A 60 10.31 -0.92 -8.38
N ALA A 61 9.14 -1.23 -7.81
CA ALA A 61 9.09 -2.11 -6.65
C ALA A 61 7.80 -2.94 -6.53
N GLY A 62 7.89 -3.95 -5.68
CA GLY A 62 6.78 -4.77 -5.22
C GLY A 62 6.19 -5.68 -6.29
N CYS A 63 5.00 -6.21 -5.99
CA CYS A 63 4.30 -7.13 -6.89
C CYS A 63 3.80 -6.43 -8.17
N ALA A 64 3.59 -5.12 -8.14
CA ALA A 64 3.16 -4.35 -9.31
C ALA A 64 4.33 -4.00 -10.23
N GLY A 65 5.37 -3.34 -9.69
CA GLY A 65 6.48 -2.82 -10.49
C GLY A 65 7.64 -3.78 -10.67
N GLY A 66 7.92 -4.61 -9.65
CA GLY A 66 9.09 -5.50 -9.59
C GLY A 66 9.02 -6.75 -10.47
N GLY A 67 8.00 -6.89 -11.33
CA GLY A 67 7.89 -8.00 -12.26
C GLY A 67 9.02 -8.04 -13.28
N PHE A 68 9.36 -9.24 -13.73
CA PHE A 68 10.49 -9.49 -14.64
C PHE A 68 10.46 -8.62 -15.90
N GLU A 69 9.33 -8.59 -16.58
CA GLU A 69 9.16 -7.83 -17.83
C GLU A 69 9.29 -6.31 -17.62
N ASN A 70 8.77 -5.80 -16.50
CA ASN A 70 8.87 -4.38 -16.16
C ASN A 70 10.32 -3.95 -15.97
N ILE A 71 11.09 -4.75 -15.23
CA ILE A 71 12.49 -4.43 -14.95
C ILE A 71 13.36 -4.62 -16.20
N CYS A 72 13.10 -5.64 -17.01
CA CYS A 72 13.80 -5.81 -18.30
C CYS A 72 13.54 -4.63 -19.24
N ALA A 73 12.30 -4.16 -19.33
CA ALA A 73 11.97 -3.00 -20.16
C ALA A 73 12.63 -1.72 -19.65
N ALA A 74 12.68 -1.53 -18.33
CA ALA A 74 13.42 -0.41 -17.71
C ALA A 74 14.92 -0.48 -18.03
N ALA A 75 15.52 -1.67 -17.98
CA ALA A 75 16.91 -1.88 -18.34
C ALA A 75 17.19 -1.57 -19.83
N ASP A 76 16.27 -1.94 -20.73
CA ASP A 76 16.40 -1.65 -22.15
C ASP A 76 16.35 -0.13 -22.45
N ILE A 77 15.46 0.60 -21.74
CA ILE A 77 15.38 2.06 -21.85
C ILE A 77 16.66 2.72 -21.35
N LEU A 78 17.23 2.21 -20.27
CA LEU A 78 18.40 2.80 -19.61
C LEU A 78 19.74 2.32 -20.20
N LYS A 79 19.75 1.34 -21.08
CA LYS A 79 20.95 0.78 -21.67
C LYS A 79 21.86 1.86 -22.27
N GLY A 80 23.10 1.94 -21.80
CA GLY A 80 24.09 2.93 -22.28
C GLY A 80 23.81 4.36 -21.89
N ARG A 81 22.89 4.60 -20.95
CA ARG A 81 22.53 5.91 -20.41
C ARG A 81 22.98 6.03 -18.96
N SER A 82 22.95 7.24 -18.42
CA SER A 82 23.19 7.51 -16.99
C SER A 82 21.98 8.23 -16.41
N ILE A 83 21.62 7.89 -15.17
CA ILE A 83 20.59 8.61 -14.43
C ILE A 83 21.06 9.97 -13.89
N GLY A 84 22.33 10.31 -14.12
CA GLY A 84 22.95 11.53 -13.59
C GLY A 84 23.63 11.32 -12.25
N SER A 85 24.26 12.39 -11.76
CA SER A 85 24.93 12.43 -10.45
C SER A 85 24.38 13.52 -9.53
N ASP A 86 23.21 14.08 -9.89
CA ASP A 86 22.53 15.12 -9.14
C ASP A 86 21.57 14.52 -8.10
N GLU A 87 20.46 15.17 -7.78
CA GLU A 87 19.53 14.76 -6.73
C GLU A 87 18.70 13.53 -7.10
N PHE A 88 18.49 13.25 -8.40
CA PHE A 88 17.67 12.12 -8.83
C PHE A 88 18.30 10.79 -8.47
N THR A 89 17.50 9.90 -7.87
CA THR A 89 17.89 8.51 -7.54
C THR A 89 16.91 7.52 -8.12
N LEU A 90 17.41 6.31 -8.48
CA LEU A 90 16.56 5.20 -8.93
C LEU A 90 16.86 3.95 -8.11
N SER A 91 15.83 3.41 -7.44
CA SER A 91 15.89 2.11 -6.76
C SER A 91 14.99 1.08 -7.43
N VAL A 92 15.50 -0.14 -7.59
CA VAL A 92 14.79 -1.25 -8.23
C VAL A 92 14.75 -2.45 -7.29
N TYR A 93 13.53 -2.94 -7.02
CA TYR A 93 13.24 -4.09 -6.16
C TYR A 93 12.53 -5.16 -6.98
N PRO A 94 13.19 -6.26 -7.35
CA PRO A 94 12.54 -7.40 -8.00
C PRO A 94 11.41 -7.96 -7.13
N ALA A 95 10.34 -8.47 -7.75
CA ALA A 95 9.17 -8.99 -7.05
C ALA A 95 9.49 -10.24 -6.21
N SER A 96 10.53 -11.00 -6.57
CA SER A 96 10.97 -12.20 -5.87
C SER A 96 12.43 -12.50 -6.12
N MET A 97 13.02 -13.41 -5.34
CA MET A 97 14.40 -13.84 -5.56
C MET A 97 14.58 -14.64 -6.87
N PRO A 98 13.64 -15.49 -7.33
CA PRO A 98 13.73 -16.08 -8.67
C PRO A 98 13.72 -15.05 -9.80
N VAL A 99 12.89 -14.00 -9.69
CA VAL A 99 12.93 -12.88 -10.65
C VAL A 99 14.28 -12.20 -10.64
N TYR A 100 14.85 -11.92 -9.45
CA TYR A 100 16.16 -11.29 -9.33
C TYR A 100 17.25 -12.15 -9.98
N MET A 101 17.22 -13.45 -9.75
CA MET A 101 18.18 -14.39 -10.34
C MET A 101 18.13 -14.37 -11.88
N GLU A 102 16.92 -14.35 -12.47
CA GLU A 102 16.76 -14.27 -13.93
C GLU A 102 17.23 -12.92 -14.50
N LEU A 103 17.05 -11.82 -13.77
CA LEU A 103 17.61 -10.50 -14.14
C LEU A 103 19.14 -10.48 -14.12
N ILE A 104 19.77 -11.25 -13.21
CA ILE A 104 21.22 -11.44 -13.20
C ILE A 104 21.65 -12.27 -14.41
N LYS A 105 21.00 -13.41 -14.65
CA LYS A 105 21.33 -14.33 -15.74
C LYS A 105 21.21 -13.70 -17.14
N ASN A 106 20.19 -12.84 -17.35
CA ASN A 106 19.98 -12.16 -18.62
C ASN A 106 20.71 -10.83 -18.79
N GLY A 107 21.47 -10.41 -17.77
CA GLY A 107 22.28 -9.19 -17.76
C GLY A 107 21.53 -7.90 -17.47
N SER A 108 20.20 -7.91 -17.27
CA SER A 108 19.43 -6.70 -16.98
C SER A 108 19.84 -6.04 -15.66
N ALA A 109 20.21 -6.84 -14.66
CA ALA A 109 20.71 -6.33 -13.40
C ALA A 109 22.00 -5.51 -13.59
N ALA A 110 22.97 -6.02 -14.33
CA ALA A 110 24.21 -5.31 -14.64
C ALA A 110 23.95 -4.02 -15.42
N MET A 111 23.09 -4.09 -16.47
CA MET A 111 22.72 -2.92 -17.26
C MET A 111 22.13 -1.78 -16.42
N LEU A 112 21.29 -2.09 -15.44
CA LEU A 112 20.72 -1.09 -14.53
C LEU A 112 21.77 -0.51 -13.58
N MET A 113 22.63 -1.36 -13.01
CA MET A 113 23.69 -0.90 -12.10
C MET A 113 24.69 0.02 -12.80
N GLU A 114 25.05 -0.25 -14.04
CA GLU A 114 25.94 0.59 -14.86
C GLU A 114 25.38 2.01 -15.07
N THR A 115 24.05 2.21 -14.99
CA THR A 115 23.42 3.53 -15.14
C THR A 115 23.47 4.38 -13.88
N GLY A 116 23.82 3.79 -12.72
CA GLY A 116 23.75 4.41 -11.40
C GLY A 116 22.50 4.01 -10.61
N ALA A 117 21.63 3.15 -11.14
CA ALA A 117 20.48 2.62 -10.39
C ALA A 117 20.93 1.64 -9.29
N VAL A 118 20.22 1.67 -8.16
CA VAL A 118 20.48 0.77 -7.02
C VAL A 118 19.54 -0.42 -7.07
N LEU A 119 20.09 -1.62 -7.28
CA LEU A 119 19.31 -2.85 -7.19
C LEU A 119 19.32 -3.35 -5.74
N LYS A 120 18.12 -3.68 -5.26
CA LYS A 120 17.89 -4.20 -3.91
C LYS A 120 17.23 -5.57 -3.98
N THR A 121 17.24 -6.30 -2.86
CA THR A 121 16.57 -7.60 -2.78
C THR A 121 15.04 -7.43 -2.81
N ALA A 122 14.31 -8.52 -3.11
CA ALA A 122 12.86 -8.53 -3.08
C ALA A 122 12.34 -8.10 -1.69
N PHE A 123 11.66 -6.96 -1.64
CA PHE A 123 11.13 -6.38 -0.42
C PHE A 123 9.95 -5.46 -0.72
N CYS A 124 8.88 -5.59 0.05
CA CYS A 124 7.67 -4.78 -0.12
C CYS A 124 7.77 -3.36 0.49
N GLY A 125 8.92 -3.02 1.08
CA GLY A 125 9.14 -1.81 1.87
C GLY A 125 8.67 -0.51 1.24
N PRO A 126 9.08 -0.17 0.01
CA PRO A 126 8.67 1.09 -0.62
C PRO A 126 7.16 1.25 -0.82
N CYS A 127 6.39 0.14 -0.85
CA CYS A 127 4.93 0.20 -1.02
C CYS A 127 4.19 0.61 0.26
N PHE A 128 4.83 0.51 1.43
CA PHE A 128 4.23 0.87 2.72
C PHE A 128 5.08 1.82 3.57
N GLY A 129 6.05 2.47 2.96
CA GLY A 129 6.84 3.49 3.61
C GLY A 129 8.00 2.99 4.47
N ALA A 130 8.53 1.81 4.17
CA ALA A 130 9.75 1.28 4.78
C ALA A 130 10.89 1.23 3.77
N GLY A 131 11.91 2.03 3.98
CA GLY A 131 13.03 2.19 3.06
C GLY A 131 12.75 3.12 1.88
N ASP A 132 13.80 3.68 1.32
CA ASP A 132 13.75 4.66 0.23
C ASP A 132 12.78 5.84 0.50
N THR A 133 12.84 6.38 1.70
CA THR A 133 12.11 7.59 2.05
C THR A 133 12.70 8.78 1.29
N PRO A 134 11.90 9.57 0.57
CA PRO A 134 12.39 10.78 -0.08
C PRO A 134 12.88 11.82 0.94
N SER A 135 13.63 12.81 0.48
CA SER A 135 13.97 14.00 1.26
C SER A 135 12.70 14.78 1.65
N ASN A 136 12.86 15.72 2.59
CA ASN A 136 11.76 16.62 2.94
C ASN A 136 11.29 17.41 1.72
N ASN A 137 9.99 17.50 1.52
CA ASN A 137 9.33 18.02 0.33
C ASN A 137 9.72 17.29 -0.97
N GLY A 138 10.31 16.09 -0.89
CA GLY A 138 10.72 15.30 -2.03
C GLY A 138 9.52 14.73 -2.81
N PHE A 139 9.62 14.72 -4.13
CA PHE A 139 8.63 14.13 -5.02
C PHE A 139 9.17 12.83 -5.62
N SER A 140 8.51 11.71 -5.32
CA SER A 140 8.88 10.37 -5.76
C SER A 140 7.87 9.83 -6.77
N ILE A 141 8.36 9.23 -7.87
CA ILE A 141 7.52 8.45 -8.79
C ILE A 141 7.76 6.96 -8.59
N ARG A 142 6.70 6.18 -8.44
CA ARG A 142 6.81 4.77 -8.09
C ARG A 142 5.93 3.88 -8.96
N HIS A 143 6.48 2.78 -9.44
CA HIS A 143 5.68 1.65 -9.86
C HIS A 143 5.45 0.76 -8.64
N SER A 144 4.45 1.12 -7.88
CA SER A 144 4.00 0.44 -6.66
C SER A 144 2.46 0.46 -6.61
N THR A 145 1.85 0.24 -5.46
CA THR A 145 0.40 0.07 -5.39
C THR A 145 -0.36 1.25 -4.79
N ARG A 146 0.32 2.22 -4.18
CA ARG A 146 -0.34 3.27 -3.39
C ARG A 146 0.43 4.57 -3.38
N ASN A 147 -0.32 5.69 -3.40
CA ASN A 147 0.20 7.06 -3.35
C ASN A 147 -0.49 7.91 -2.26
N PHE A 148 -1.07 7.27 -1.24
CA PHE A 148 -1.68 7.96 -0.11
C PHE A 148 -0.64 8.66 0.78
N PRO A 149 -1.02 9.62 1.62
CA PRO A 149 -0.12 10.24 2.59
C PRO A 149 0.62 9.21 3.45
N ASN A 150 1.88 9.47 3.74
CA ASN A 150 2.79 8.62 4.54
C ASN A 150 3.17 7.26 3.91
N ARG A 151 2.82 7.03 2.66
CA ARG A 151 3.22 5.80 1.94
C ARG A 151 4.65 5.83 1.42
N GLU A 152 5.24 6.98 1.38
CA GLU A 152 6.65 7.21 1.03
C GLU A 152 7.60 6.99 2.22
N GLY A 153 7.06 6.76 3.44
CA GLY A 153 7.84 6.56 4.66
C GLY A 153 8.05 7.83 5.49
N SER A 154 7.60 8.98 5.01
CA SER A 154 7.58 10.18 5.84
C SER A 154 6.41 10.13 6.83
N LYS A 155 6.67 10.45 8.09
CA LYS A 155 5.61 10.78 9.05
C LYS A 155 5.55 12.28 9.16
N LEU A 156 4.34 12.84 9.25
CA LEU A 156 4.14 14.28 9.47
C LEU A 156 4.69 14.69 10.84
N GLN A 157 6.00 14.91 10.92
CA GLN A 157 6.69 15.39 12.11
C GLN A 157 7.45 16.65 11.75
N ASN A 158 7.43 17.62 12.63
CA ASN A 158 8.19 18.88 12.48
C ASN A 158 7.92 19.63 11.16
N GLY A 159 6.70 19.52 10.60
CA GLY A 159 6.36 20.15 9.32
C GLY A 159 6.98 19.50 8.09
N GLN A 160 7.57 18.32 8.22
CA GLN A 160 8.16 17.58 7.10
C GLN A 160 7.11 16.78 6.33
N ILE A 161 7.28 16.70 5.01
CA ILE A 161 6.43 15.93 4.11
C ILE A 161 7.24 15.45 2.90
N ALA A 162 6.82 14.35 2.30
CA ALA A 162 7.20 13.93 0.96
C ALA A 162 5.95 13.41 0.24
N SER A 163 6.04 13.17 -1.04
CA SER A 163 4.89 12.71 -1.82
C SER A 163 5.25 11.67 -2.87
N VAL A 164 4.27 10.85 -3.21
CA VAL A 164 4.40 9.79 -4.20
C VAL A 164 3.36 9.96 -5.30
N ALA A 165 3.81 9.90 -6.55
CA ALA A 165 2.95 9.62 -7.71
C ALA A 165 3.19 8.19 -8.22
N LEU A 166 2.14 7.56 -8.77
CA LEU A 166 2.28 6.24 -9.38
C LEU A 166 2.51 6.38 -10.88
N MET A 167 3.48 5.64 -11.39
CA MET A 167 3.81 5.54 -12.80
C MET A 167 4.24 4.12 -13.16
N ASP A 168 4.18 3.77 -14.43
CA ASP A 168 4.74 2.51 -14.93
C ASP A 168 6.29 2.53 -14.98
N ALA A 169 6.89 1.34 -14.91
CA ALA A 169 8.35 1.20 -14.86
C ALA A 169 9.07 1.77 -16.08
N ARG A 170 8.44 1.74 -17.26
CA ARG A 170 9.05 2.29 -18.49
C ARG A 170 9.13 3.80 -18.43
N SER A 171 8.05 4.47 -17.98
CA SER A 171 8.05 5.94 -17.84
C SER A 171 8.93 6.39 -16.67
N ILE A 172 9.08 5.59 -15.62
CA ILE A 172 10.09 5.85 -14.57
C ILE A 172 11.50 5.78 -15.16
N ALA A 173 11.81 4.74 -15.95
CA ALA A 173 13.10 4.60 -16.60
C ALA A 173 13.36 5.72 -17.62
N ALA A 174 12.33 6.18 -18.36
CA ALA A 174 12.45 7.32 -19.26
C ALA A 174 12.75 8.63 -18.51
N THR A 175 12.10 8.85 -17.37
CA THR A 175 12.37 9.98 -16.46
C THR A 175 13.80 9.90 -15.90
N ALA A 176 14.24 8.68 -15.52
CA ALA A 176 15.61 8.45 -15.07
C ALA A 176 16.65 8.72 -16.17
N ALA A 177 16.39 8.28 -17.41
CA ALA A 177 17.24 8.56 -18.57
C ALA A 177 17.35 10.07 -18.86
N ASN A 178 16.31 10.84 -18.50
CA ASN A 178 16.28 12.30 -18.56
C ASN A 178 16.64 12.97 -17.22
N LYS A 179 17.37 12.26 -16.36
CA LYS A 179 17.97 12.78 -15.11
C LYS A 179 16.96 13.43 -14.16
N GLY A 180 15.77 12.83 -14.02
CA GLY A 180 14.71 13.29 -13.13
C GLY A 180 13.65 14.19 -13.77
N TYR A 181 13.83 14.69 -14.98
CA TYR A 181 12.78 15.44 -15.65
C TYR A 181 11.68 14.51 -16.18
N LEU A 182 10.44 14.74 -15.76
CA LEU A 182 9.30 13.87 -16.07
C LEU A 182 9.17 13.62 -17.57
N THR A 183 9.28 12.37 -17.97
CA THR A 183 9.33 11.92 -19.36
C THR A 183 8.46 10.69 -19.54
N ALA A 184 7.62 10.67 -20.57
CA ALA A 184 6.86 9.49 -20.94
C ALA A 184 7.75 8.46 -21.66
N ALA A 185 7.49 7.16 -21.45
CA ALA A 185 8.20 6.12 -22.19
C ALA A 185 7.97 6.23 -23.71
N THR A 186 6.82 6.75 -24.12
CA THR A 186 6.44 6.99 -25.51
C THR A 186 7.26 8.11 -26.19
N ASP A 187 7.96 8.94 -25.41
CA ASP A 187 8.85 9.99 -25.93
C ASP A 187 10.21 9.45 -26.41
N LEU A 188 10.47 8.14 -26.14
CA LEU A 188 11.73 7.50 -26.46
C LEU A 188 11.52 6.41 -27.51
N ASP A 189 12.41 6.35 -28.49
CA ASP A 189 12.51 5.23 -29.45
C ASP A 189 13.45 4.18 -28.86
N VAL A 190 12.90 3.05 -28.42
CA VAL A 190 13.64 1.97 -27.75
C VAL A 190 13.22 0.63 -28.31
N GLU A 191 14.18 -0.17 -28.75
CA GLU A 191 13.99 -1.55 -29.09
C GLU A 191 14.03 -2.44 -27.83
N PHE A 192 12.92 -3.13 -27.52
CA PHE A 192 12.81 -3.99 -26.36
C PHE A 192 13.20 -5.42 -26.69
N ARG A 193 14.13 -6.01 -25.93
CA ARG A 193 14.58 -7.41 -26.07
C ARG A 193 13.48 -8.42 -25.77
N ASN A 194 12.52 -8.08 -24.88
CA ASN A 194 11.42 -8.92 -24.42
C ASN A 194 11.86 -10.35 -24.02
N PRO A 195 12.80 -10.53 -23.11
CA PRO A 195 13.28 -11.83 -22.70
C PRO A 195 12.17 -12.62 -21.99
N LYS A 196 12.19 -13.95 -22.15
CA LYS A 196 11.24 -14.83 -21.46
C LYS A 196 11.71 -15.09 -20.03
N TYR A 197 10.76 -15.08 -19.10
CA TYR A 197 10.99 -15.48 -17.72
C TYR A 197 10.96 -17.00 -17.57
N PHE A 198 11.91 -17.54 -16.82
CA PHE A 198 11.93 -18.94 -16.39
C PHE A 198 12.00 -19.00 -14.86
N PHE A 199 11.04 -19.70 -14.26
CA PHE A 199 11.06 -19.93 -12.83
C PHE A 199 12.09 -20.99 -12.48
N ASP A 200 13.02 -20.67 -11.57
CA ASP A 200 14.00 -21.58 -10.98
C ASP A 200 13.70 -21.72 -9.49
N SER A 201 13.29 -22.91 -9.06
CA SER A 201 12.88 -23.20 -7.68
C SER A 201 14.05 -23.35 -6.72
N LYS A 202 15.29 -23.51 -7.20
CA LYS A 202 16.49 -23.82 -6.38
C LYS A 202 16.68 -22.90 -5.18
N ILE A 203 16.37 -21.60 -5.32
CA ILE A 203 16.48 -20.66 -4.21
C ILE A 203 15.56 -21.04 -3.06
N TYR A 204 14.36 -21.48 -3.35
CA TYR A 204 13.39 -21.90 -2.34
C TYR A 204 13.74 -23.28 -1.80
N GLU A 205 14.12 -24.23 -2.65
CA GLU A 205 14.56 -25.57 -2.23
C GLU A 205 15.72 -25.54 -1.23
N ASN A 206 16.64 -24.57 -1.39
CA ASN A 206 17.78 -24.40 -0.50
C ASN A 206 17.54 -23.47 0.72
N ARG A 207 16.36 -22.87 0.84
CA ARG A 207 16.12 -21.80 1.81
C ARG A 207 14.86 -21.97 2.64
N VAL A 208 13.86 -22.64 2.10
CA VAL A 208 12.53 -22.79 2.72
C VAL A 208 12.33 -24.26 3.08
N PHE A 209 11.93 -24.52 4.31
CA PHE A 209 11.51 -25.85 4.70
C PHE A 209 10.27 -26.26 3.90
N ASP A 210 10.33 -27.42 3.26
CA ASP A 210 9.21 -28.00 2.54
C ASP A 210 8.90 -29.38 3.14
N SER A 211 7.72 -29.51 3.74
CA SER A 211 7.22 -30.76 4.28
C SER A 211 6.61 -31.69 3.22
N HIS A 212 6.57 -31.28 1.96
CA HIS A 212 5.91 -32.00 0.85
C HIS A 212 4.45 -32.36 1.14
N GLY A 213 3.74 -31.52 1.89
CA GLY A 213 2.35 -31.74 2.28
C GLY A 213 2.15 -32.75 3.41
N VAL A 214 3.22 -33.25 4.01
CA VAL A 214 3.13 -34.17 5.16
C VAL A 214 3.15 -33.35 6.45
N ALA A 215 2.06 -33.45 7.24
CA ALA A 215 2.02 -32.81 8.55
C ALA A 215 2.95 -33.49 9.54
N ASP A 216 3.76 -32.73 10.23
CA ASP A 216 4.58 -33.21 11.36
C ASP A 216 4.13 -32.51 12.65
N PRO A 217 3.32 -33.19 13.49
CA PRO A 217 2.80 -32.60 14.73
C PRO A 217 3.88 -32.41 15.81
N SER A 218 5.09 -32.93 15.62
CA SER A 218 6.22 -32.72 16.54
C SER A 218 6.93 -31.39 16.34
N VAL A 219 6.68 -30.69 15.21
CA VAL A 219 7.30 -29.40 14.93
C VAL A 219 6.69 -28.33 15.82
N GLU A 220 7.51 -27.71 16.65
CA GLU A 220 7.14 -26.61 17.52
C GLU A 220 7.19 -25.27 16.77
N ILE A 221 6.14 -24.47 16.91
CA ILE A 221 6.09 -23.13 16.30
C ILE A 221 6.63 -22.11 17.29
N HIS A 222 7.70 -21.44 16.91
CA HIS A 222 8.28 -20.33 17.67
C HIS A 222 7.88 -18.98 17.04
N PHE A 223 7.12 -18.18 17.78
CA PHE A 223 6.69 -16.88 17.31
C PHE A 223 7.81 -15.84 17.39
N GLY A 224 7.89 -14.97 16.38
CA GLY A 224 8.70 -13.76 16.42
C GLY A 224 8.15 -12.72 17.42
N PRO A 225 8.90 -11.64 17.71
CA PRO A 225 8.57 -10.71 18.81
C PRO A 225 7.19 -10.06 18.74
N ASN A 226 6.68 -9.79 17.55
CA ASN A 226 5.41 -9.08 17.33
C ASN A 226 4.29 -10.00 16.83
N ILE A 227 4.51 -11.32 16.81
CA ILE A 227 3.50 -12.27 16.38
C ILE A 227 2.67 -12.69 17.60
N LYS A 228 1.36 -12.63 17.46
CA LYS A 228 0.39 -13.06 18.47
C LYS A 228 -0.57 -14.07 17.85
N ASP A 229 -1.03 -15.00 18.67
CA ASP A 229 -2.11 -15.90 18.28
C ASP A 229 -3.39 -15.13 17.98
N TRP A 230 -4.25 -15.75 17.20
CA TRP A 230 -5.62 -15.31 17.05
C TRP A 230 -6.34 -15.34 18.39
N PRO A 231 -7.21 -14.36 18.65
CA PRO A 231 -8.07 -14.44 19.84
C PRO A 231 -9.01 -15.63 19.76
N ALA A 232 -9.43 -16.11 20.91
CA ALA A 232 -10.52 -17.09 20.96
C ALA A 232 -11.77 -16.46 20.32
N MET A 233 -12.39 -17.19 19.41
CA MET A 233 -13.58 -16.76 18.69
C MET A 233 -14.69 -17.77 18.90
N SER A 234 -15.92 -17.29 19.07
CA SER A 234 -17.11 -18.13 19.10
C SER A 234 -17.36 -18.77 17.73
N ALA A 235 -17.93 -19.96 17.70
CA ALA A 235 -18.44 -20.54 16.48
C ALA A 235 -19.49 -19.62 15.86
N LEU A 236 -19.52 -19.53 14.53
CA LEU A 236 -20.54 -18.73 13.85
C LEU A 236 -21.91 -19.38 14.06
N PRO A 237 -22.91 -18.68 14.63
CA PRO A 237 -24.26 -19.22 14.81
C PRO A 237 -25.04 -19.24 13.49
N GLU A 238 -26.18 -19.89 13.47
CA GLU A 238 -27.07 -19.94 12.31
C GLU A 238 -27.64 -18.56 11.96
N ASN A 239 -27.94 -17.73 12.98
CA ASN A 239 -28.48 -16.39 12.85
C ASN A 239 -27.55 -15.38 13.50
N LEU A 240 -27.49 -14.17 12.94
CA LEU A 240 -26.68 -13.06 13.45
C LEU A 240 -27.55 -11.82 13.58
N VAL A 241 -27.48 -11.16 14.72
CA VAL A 241 -27.95 -9.78 14.87
C VAL A 241 -26.78 -8.84 14.79
N LEU A 242 -26.79 -7.92 13.84
CA LEU A 242 -25.69 -7.00 13.59
C LEU A 242 -26.12 -5.57 13.97
N LYS A 243 -25.29 -4.91 14.77
CA LYS A 243 -25.43 -3.49 15.08
C LYS A 243 -24.54 -2.68 14.13
N VAL A 244 -25.15 -1.78 13.33
CA VAL A 244 -24.37 -0.84 12.53
C VAL A 244 -23.74 0.18 13.46
N VAL A 245 -22.42 0.22 13.50
CA VAL A 245 -21.63 1.10 14.39
C VAL A 245 -20.89 2.21 13.65
N SER A 246 -20.84 2.14 12.32
CA SER A 246 -20.27 3.18 11.45
C SER A 246 -20.90 3.12 10.06
N GLU A 247 -21.13 4.27 9.45
CA GLU A 247 -21.57 4.42 8.07
C GLU A 247 -20.61 5.34 7.33
N ILE A 248 -20.16 4.92 6.14
CA ILE A 248 -19.30 5.71 5.27
C ILE A 248 -20.06 6.02 3.99
N HIS A 249 -20.33 7.29 3.76
CA HIS A 249 -21.11 7.77 2.59
C HIS A 249 -20.22 8.23 1.43
N ASP A 250 -18.89 8.17 1.58
CA ASP A 250 -17.96 8.50 0.51
C ASP A 250 -18.11 7.52 -0.66
N PRO A 251 -18.10 8.00 -1.91
CA PRO A 251 -18.25 7.15 -3.09
C PRO A 251 -17.07 6.18 -3.28
N VAL A 252 -15.93 6.45 -2.67
CA VAL A 252 -14.73 5.63 -2.72
C VAL A 252 -14.15 5.49 -1.32
N THR A 253 -13.95 4.24 -0.88
CA THR A 253 -13.24 3.90 0.34
C THR A 253 -12.08 2.98 0.00
N THR A 254 -10.91 3.28 0.53
CA THR A 254 -9.69 2.53 0.27
C THR A 254 -9.31 1.66 1.47
N THR A 255 -8.51 0.62 1.23
CA THR A 255 -8.01 -0.24 2.31
C THR A 255 -7.16 0.52 3.33
N ASP A 256 -6.50 1.61 2.92
CA ASP A 256 -5.67 2.43 3.81
C ASP A 256 -6.52 3.32 4.74
N GLU A 257 -7.73 3.65 4.33
CA GLU A 257 -8.73 4.35 5.16
C GLU A 257 -9.37 3.39 6.16
N LEU A 258 -9.54 2.12 5.78
CA LEU A 258 -10.02 1.09 6.70
C LEU A 258 -8.96 0.76 7.76
N ILE A 259 -7.72 0.52 7.35
CA ILE A 259 -6.58 0.26 8.24
C ILE A 259 -5.35 0.96 7.68
N PRO A 260 -4.82 1.99 8.35
CA PRO A 260 -3.69 2.79 7.86
C PRO A 260 -2.39 2.00 7.93
N SER A 261 -1.98 1.40 6.82
CA SER A 261 -0.89 0.42 6.77
C SER A 261 0.51 0.98 7.07
N GLY A 262 0.74 2.27 6.88
CA GLY A 262 2.00 2.91 7.29
C GLY A 262 2.20 2.90 8.81
N GLU A 263 1.13 3.18 9.56
CA GLU A 263 1.14 3.25 11.02
C GLU A 263 1.08 1.88 11.67
N THR A 264 0.49 0.90 10.98
CA THR A 264 0.18 -0.42 11.54
C THR A 264 1.15 -1.53 11.12
N SER A 265 2.26 -1.18 10.48
CA SER A 265 3.21 -2.16 9.95
C SER A 265 3.74 -3.14 11.01
N SER A 266 3.94 -2.67 12.25
CA SER A 266 4.39 -3.50 13.38
C SER A 266 3.32 -4.43 13.96
N TYR A 267 2.05 -4.21 13.63
CA TYR A 267 0.91 -4.98 14.16
C TYR A 267 0.36 -6.02 13.19
N ARG A 268 0.95 -6.20 12.01
CA ARG A 268 0.41 -7.06 10.95
C ARG A 268 0.21 -8.52 11.36
N SER A 269 1.01 -9.00 12.30
CA SER A 269 0.91 -10.35 12.87
C SER A 269 0.35 -10.34 14.30
N ASN A 270 -0.39 -9.31 14.67
CA ASN A 270 -1.10 -9.16 15.93
C ASN A 270 -2.53 -8.70 15.63
N PRO A 271 -3.49 -9.61 15.44
CA PRO A 271 -4.84 -9.29 14.99
C PRO A 271 -5.56 -8.26 15.87
N LEU A 272 -5.50 -8.42 17.19
CA LEU A 272 -6.12 -7.48 18.12
C LEU A 272 -5.44 -6.11 18.09
N GLY A 273 -4.10 -6.08 18.08
CA GLY A 273 -3.35 -4.83 17.96
C GLY A 273 -3.63 -4.10 16.66
N LEU A 274 -3.80 -4.84 15.55
CA LEU A 274 -4.17 -4.27 14.26
C LEU A 274 -5.60 -3.73 14.27
N ALA A 275 -6.54 -4.43 14.90
CA ALA A 275 -7.95 -4.04 14.98
C ALA A 275 -8.17 -2.69 15.69
N GLU A 276 -7.28 -2.29 16.61
CA GLU A 276 -7.32 -0.98 17.29
C GLU A 276 -7.20 0.21 16.33
N PHE A 277 -6.74 0.00 15.10
CA PHE A 277 -6.58 1.04 14.08
C PHE A 277 -7.69 1.05 13.04
N THR A 278 -8.69 0.16 13.15
CA THR A 278 -9.78 0.07 12.19
C THR A 278 -10.54 1.38 12.14
N LEU A 279 -10.68 1.96 10.93
CA LEU A 279 -11.32 3.24 10.64
C LEU A 279 -10.77 4.45 11.42
N SER A 280 -9.59 4.34 12.05
CA SER A 280 -9.03 5.38 12.94
C SER A 280 -8.94 6.78 12.30
N ARG A 281 -8.86 6.84 10.97
CA ARG A 281 -8.82 8.10 10.21
C ARG A 281 -10.19 8.60 9.76
N ARG A 282 -11.17 7.70 9.62
CA ARG A 282 -12.50 8.02 9.08
C ARG A 282 -13.55 8.16 10.20
N ASP A 283 -13.55 7.22 11.12
CA ASP A 283 -14.41 7.23 12.30
C ASP A 283 -13.60 6.80 13.53
N PRO A 284 -12.95 7.74 14.23
CA PRO A 284 -12.15 7.43 15.41
C PRO A 284 -12.93 6.75 16.55
N GLU A 285 -14.26 6.87 16.56
CA GLU A 285 -15.12 6.25 17.57
C GLU A 285 -15.46 4.78 17.26
N TYR A 286 -15.21 4.33 16.02
CA TYR A 286 -15.59 2.99 15.55
C TYR A 286 -15.10 1.87 16.48
N VAL A 287 -13.83 1.90 16.86
CA VAL A 287 -13.23 0.85 17.72
C VAL A 287 -13.92 0.80 19.07
N GLY A 288 -14.24 1.95 19.66
CA GLY A 288 -14.98 2.03 20.92
C GLY A 288 -16.38 1.44 20.81
N LYS A 289 -17.10 1.78 19.76
CA LYS A 289 -18.45 1.26 19.46
C LYS A 289 -18.42 -0.25 19.20
N SER A 290 -17.46 -0.75 18.44
CA SER A 290 -17.28 -2.19 18.18
C SER A 290 -16.99 -2.97 19.45
N LYS A 291 -16.14 -2.45 20.35
CA LYS A 291 -15.86 -3.07 21.65
C LYS A 291 -17.08 -3.09 22.57
N ALA A 292 -17.97 -2.12 22.45
CA ALA A 292 -19.22 -2.14 23.20
C ALA A 292 -20.11 -3.30 22.73
N VAL A 293 -20.19 -3.55 21.43
CA VAL A 293 -20.92 -4.72 20.88
C VAL A 293 -20.26 -6.04 21.27
N ASP A 294 -18.93 -6.14 21.22
CA ASP A 294 -18.18 -7.31 21.66
C ASP A 294 -18.47 -7.68 23.13
N LYS A 295 -18.66 -6.67 24.00
CA LYS A 295 -19.06 -6.92 25.40
C LYS A 295 -20.43 -7.58 25.51
N LEU A 296 -21.39 -7.23 24.64
CA LEU A 296 -22.71 -7.85 24.64
C LEU A 296 -22.62 -9.31 24.23
N GLU A 297 -21.82 -9.63 23.21
CA GLU A 297 -21.61 -11.02 22.79
C GLU A 297 -20.86 -11.83 23.85
N LYS A 298 -19.86 -11.25 24.50
CA LYS A 298 -19.18 -11.91 25.64
C LYS A 298 -20.09 -12.16 26.83
N ALA A 299 -21.03 -11.25 27.11
CA ALA A 299 -22.05 -11.44 28.14
C ALA A 299 -22.98 -12.60 27.76
N ARG A 300 -23.46 -12.62 26.52
CA ARG A 300 -24.30 -13.71 25.98
C ARG A 300 -23.62 -15.07 26.14
N THR A 301 -22.37 -15.21 25.72
CA THR A 301 -21.62 -16.47 25.84
C THR A 301 -21.31 -16.85 27.28
N ALA A 302 -21.30 -15.88 28.19
CA ALA A 302 -21.19 -16.12 29.63
C ALA A 302 -22.52 -16.40 30.33
N GLY A 303 -23.64 -16.47 29.60
CA GLY A 303 -24.97 -16.77 30.12
C GLY A 303 -25.72 -15.56 30.70
N GLN A 304 -25.26 -14.34 30.44
CA GLN A 304 -25.94 -13.08 30.79
C GLN A 304 -26.70 -12.52 29.58
N LYS A 305 -27.91 -12.06 29.80
CA LYS A 305 -28.70 -11.45 28.73
C LYS A 305 -28.09 -10.13 28.27
N PRO A 306 -27.78 -9.96 26.96
CA PRO A 306 -27.26 -8.70 26.42
C PRO A 306 -28.17 -7.50 26.69
N SER A 307 -29.48 -7.66 26.69
CA SER A 307 -30.47 -6.60 26.99
C SER A 307 -30.37 -6.05 28.41
N GLU A 308 -29.78 -6.77 29.35
CA GLU A 308 -29.50 -6.26 30.70
C GLU A 308 -28.36 -5.21 30.70
N LEU A 309 -27.53 -5.22 29.65
CA LEU A 309 -26.42 -4.29 29.46
C LEU A 309 -26.75 -3.17 28.46
N ASP A 310 -27.63 -3.46 27.49
CA ASP A 310 -28.08 -2.52 26.47
C ASP A 310 -29.60 -2.67 26.26
N ALA A 311 -30.37 -1.76 26.84
CA ALA A 311 -31.83 -1.79 26.80
C ALA A 311 -32.41 -1.64 25.38
N ASP A 312 -31.67 -1.07 24.43
CA ASP A 312 -32.11 -0.91 23.05
C ASP A 312 -32.36 -2.26 22.35
N LEU A 313 -31.71 -3.32 22.84
CA LEU A 313 -31.88 -4.69 22.33
C LEU A 313 -33.31 -5.24 22.52
N ASN A 314 -34.02 -4.81 23.55
CA ASN A 314 -35.41 -5.29 23.77
C ASN A 314 -36.30 -4.99 22.55
N GLY A 315 -36.26 -3.78 22.02
CA GLY A 315 -37.03 -3.42 20.83
C GLY A 315 -36.56 -4.12 19.55
N VAL A 316 -35.27 -4.48 19.47
CA VAL A 316 -34.70 -5.20 18.32
C VAL A 316 -35.29 -6.62 18.22
N PHE A 317 -35.33 -7.37 19.31
CA PHE A 317 -35.88 -8.73 19.31
C PHE A 317 -37.38 -8.74 19.06
N ASP A 318 -38.15 -7.78 19.62
CA ASP A 318 -39.57 -7.60 19.33
C ASP A 318 -39.80 -7.32 17.84
N ALA A 319 -38.96 -6.51 17.22
CA ALA A 319 -39.03 -6.22 15.78
C ALA A 319 -38.68 -7.47 14.93
N ILE A 320 -37.68 -8.24 15.31
CA ILE A 320 -37.32 -9.48 14.62
C ILE A 320 -38.49 -10.48 14.66
N HIS A 321 -39.12 -10.69 15.80
CA HIS A 321 -40.31 -11.54 15.92
C HIS A 321 -41.46 -11.07 15.03
N THR A 322 -41.69 -9.77 14.98
CA THR A 322 -42.77 -9.17 14.15
C THR A 322 -42.50 -9.34 12.66
N ILE A 323 -41.25 -9.14 12.21
CA ILE A 323 -40.89 -9.15 10.77
C ILE A 323 -40.68 -10.59 10.26
N SER A 324 -40.00 -11.42 11.01
CA SER A 324 -39.64 -12.77 10.57
C SER A 324 -40.71 -13.82 10.83
N GLY A 325 -41.61 -13.58 11.76
CA GLY A 325 -42.58 -14.56 12.24
C GLY A 325 -41.93 -15.74 12.98
N GLN A 326 -40.66 -15.65 13.34
CA GLN A 326 -39.93 -16.68 14.08
C GLN A 326 -40.07 -16.44 15.59
N GLU A 327 -40.83 -17.31 16.27
CA GLU A 327 -41.06 -17.17 17.70
C GLU A 327 -39.86 -17.62 18.59
N ASN A 328 -38.86 -18.31 18.01
CA ASN A 328 -37.78 -18.94 18.74
C ASN A 328 -36.46 -18.16 18.76
N VAL A 329 -36.38 -17.04 18.07
CA VAL A 329 -35.17 -16.19 18.07
C VAL A 329 -35.14 -15.36 19.35
N ASN A 330 -34.18 -15.60 20.19
CA ASN A 330 -33.98 -14.84 21.41
C ASN A 330 -32.52 -14.40 21.57
N GLU A 331 -32.29 -13.45 22.47
CA GLU A 331 -30.98 -12.83 22.65
C GLU A 331 -29.86 -13.77 23.13
N MET A 332 -30.21 -14.98 23.58
CA MET A 332 -29.26 -15.99 24.06
C MET A 332 -28.85 -16.99 22.98
N GLU A 333 -29.55 -17.02 21.84
CA GLU A 333 -29.30 -17.89 20.69
C GLU A 333 -28.53 -17.17 19.59
#